data_acf576c5932b396c1628c5737404886e
#
_entry.id   acf576c5932b396c1628c5737404886e
#
_cell.length_a   1.000
_cell.length_b   1.000
_cell.length_c   1.000
_cell.angle_alpha   90.00
_cell.angle_beta   90.00
_cell.angle_gamma   90.00
#
_symmetry.space_group_name_H-M   'P 1'
#
loop_
_entity.id
_entity.type
_entity.pdbx_description
1 polymer ?
#
loop_
_entity_poly.entity_id
_entity_poly.type
_entity_poly.pdbx_seq_one_letter_code
_entity_poly.pdbx_strand_id
1 'polypeptide(L)'
;MCARSTTLLATVLALATASAAYAQISVRDLPEIARGRAERLRPKQIAALEPFWADLSLDYEENKEFLDRRIGDASRLGDSVVPMLLEKLRPTQSTTDADNLASNCRRVLQRLDPGSFVDALAELARGDHDTAKREAILLLGYAEDPQSVAVLSSLIGTANSWDRVQIVRSLRRLRAARAATDVVPLLGTDNRELRQEVLAYLAAAQADQVAPTVIQALSTEGDDRLLPKYIDYFAACVRRDAAATDALLPLLNRDRIDWQDTLHLIQALSQVSPERHEPTMRKLRDLIDSNDTSSLAVSAAVSLRALGDKNGVTRLKRTLDDKLRRRKREAALYEQRARLLFAIGDFADAADDYEKIIDYAEGAAMTRRAYLGLLKSEARRRKIQNVVKQMKASGMSPAEFERLAAEDAPFREAMGHDRVQSFLRQLRRSRAPK
;
A
#
# COMPACT_ATOMS: atom_id res chain seq x y z
N MET A 1 -9.92 -59.29 12.40
CA MET A 1 -10.60 -58.10 11.89
C MET A 1 -11.41 -57.44 13.04
N CYS A 2 -10.77 -56.88 14.08
CA CYS A 2 -11.47 -56.22 15.21
C CYS A 2 -10.69 -55.06 15.87
N ALA A 3 -9.71 -54.46 15.18
CA ALA A 3 -8.92 -53.37 15.79
C ALA A 3 -9.17 -51.98 15.18
N ARG A 4 -10.01 -51.85 14.16
CA ARG A 4 -10.27 -50.54 13.50
C ARG A 4 -11.55 -49.79 13.98
N SER A 5 -12.44 -50.45 14.71
CA SER A 5 -13.70 -49.84 15.18
C SER A 5 -13.57 -49.07 16.50
N THR A 6 -12.56 -49.40 17.31
CA THR A 6 -12.38 -48.74 18.61
C THR A 6 -11.69 -47.35 18.52
N THR A 7 -10.91 -47.13 17.48
CA THR A 7 -10.22 -45.85 17.30
C THR A 7 -11.15 -44.75 16.77
N LEU A 8 -12.14 -45.11 15.95
CA LEU A 8 -13.12 -44.14 15.45
C LEU A 8 -14.10 -43.66 16.55
N LEU A 9 -14.49 -44.56 17.49
CA LEU A 9 -15.35 -44.16 18.61
C LEU A 9 -14.63 -43.24 19.61
N ALA A 10 -13.31 -43.46 19.82
CA ALA A 10 -12.53 -42.61 20.70
C ALA A 10 -12.33 -41.19 20.12
N THR A 11 -12.19 -41.08 18.79
CA THR A 11 -12.04 -39.78 18.13
C THR A 11 -13.35 -39.00 18.08
N VAL A 12 -14.47 -39.67 17.90
CA VAL A 12 -15.79 -39.01 17.94
C VAL A 12 -16.19 -38.60 19.37
N LEU A 13 -15.79 -39.38 20.39
CA LEU A 13 -16.00 -38.97 21.79
C LEU A 13 -15.06 -37.82 22.20
N ALA A 14 -13.82 -37.78 21.71
CA ALA A 14 -12.90 -36.67 21.97
C ALA A 14 -13.36 -35.35 21.31
N LEU A 15 -13.96 -35.43 20.11
CA LEU A 15 -14.56 -34.26 19.45
C LEU A 15 -15.84 -33.78 20.16
N ALA A 16 -16.65 -34.71 20.71
CA ALA A 16 -17.84 -34.35 21.46
C ALA A 16 -17.52 -33.74 22.84
N THR A 17 -16.41 -34.13 23.49
CA THR A 17 -15.98 -33.57 24.78
C THR A 17 -15.26 -32.26 24.61
N ALA A 18 -14.55 -32.02 23.50
CA ALA A 18 -13.96 -30.70 23.19
C ALA A 18 -15.06 -29.63 22.95
N SER A 19 -16.16 -29.99 22.35
CA SER A 19 -17.33 -29.10 22.17
C SER A 19 -18.00 -28.67 23.48
N ALA A 20 -17.91 -29.46 24.56
CA ALA A 20 -18.54 -29.16 25.85
C ALA A 20 -17.68 -28.29 26.80
N ALA A 21 -16.41 -28.05 26.47
CA ALA A 21 -15.47 -27.28 27.30
C ALA A 21 -15.40 -25.78 26.97
N TYR A 22 -16.12 -25.31 25.94
CA TYR A 22 -16.29 -23.87 25.75
C TYR A 22 -17.24 -23.37 26.85
N ALA A 23 -16.67 -22.85 27.94
CA ALA A 23 -17.42 -22.13 28.94
C ALA A 23 -18.22 -21.05 28.21
N GLN A 24 -19.55 -21.16 28.20
CA GLN A 24 -20.43 -20.18 27.58
C GLN A 24 -20.19 -18.82 28.27
N ILE A 25 -19.47 -17.93 27.63
CA ILE A 25 -19.52 -16.53 28.00
C ILE A 25 -20.97 -16.12 27.79
N SER A 26 -21.63 -15.71 28.87
CA SER A 26 -23.03 -15.37 28.82
C SER A 26 -23.25 -14.16 27.92
N VAL A 27 -24.33 -14.15 27.14
CA VAL A 27 -24.81 -12.95 26.41
C VAL A 27 -24.86 -11.72 27.36
N ARG A 28 -24.96 -11.94 28.67
CA ARG A 28 -24.97 -10.91 29.72
C ARG A 28 -23.63 -10.17 29.85
N ASP A 29 -22.53 -10.77 29.39
CA ASP A 29 -21.17 -10.19 29.46
C ASP A 29 -20.84 -9.34 28.21
N LEU A 30 -21.73 -9.30 27.22
CA LEU A 30 -21.59 -8.45 26.05
C LEU A 30 -22.04 -7.01 26.34
N PRO A 31 -21.47 -6.01 25.65
CA PRO A 31 -21.97 -4.64 25.69
C PRO A 31 -23.46 -4.55 25.39
N GLU A 32 -24.16 -3.61 26.01
CA GLU A 32 -25.62 -3.50 25.95
C GLU A 32 -26.16 -3.43 24.52
N ILE A 33 -25.48 -2.68 23.64
CA ILE A 33 -25.82 -2.58 22.21
C ILE A 33 -25.72 -3.94 21.50
N ALA A 34 -24.69 -4.72 21.80
CA ALA A 34 -24.48 -6.04 21.24
C ALA A 34 -25.53 -7.04 21.75
N ARG A 35 -25.92 -6.96 23.05
CA ARG A 35 -27.00 -7.79 23.64
C ARG A 35 -28.34 -7.61 22.92
N GLY A 36 -28.76 -6.35 22.72
CA GLY A 36 -30.04 -6.06 22.05
C GLY A 36 -30.13 -6.58 20.61
N ARG A 37 -28.99 -6.81 19.94
CA ARG A 37 -28.93 -7.44 18.61
C ARG A 37 -28.95 -8.96 18.66
N ALA A 38 -28.34 -9.59 19.69
CA ALA A 38 -28.33 -11.04 19.89
C ALA A 38 -29.74 -11.60 20.14
N GLU A 39 -30.58 -10.83 20.85
CA GLU A 39 -31.99 -11.21 21.15
C GLU A 39 -32.88 -11.33 19.90
N ARG A 40 -32.42 -10.84 18.74
CA ARG A 40 -33.15 -10.92 17.46
C ARG A 40 -32.97 -12.24 16.71
N LEU A 41 -31.93 -13.05 17.07
CA LEU A 41 -31.75 -14.36 16.47
C LEU A 41 -32.74 -15.37 17.06
N ARG A 42 -33.45 -16.11 16.19
CA ARG A 42 -34.32 -17.20 16.63
C ARG A 42 -33.46 -18.37 17.11
N PRO A 43 -33.93 -19.16 18.12
CA PRO A 43 -33.20 -20.32 18.64
C PRO A 43 -32.73 -21.30 17.57
N LYS A 44 -33.51 -21.50 16.51
CA LYS A 44 -33.14 -22.35 15.37
C LYS A 44 -31.98 -21.80 14.56
N GLN A 45 -31.83 -20.48 14.46
CA GLN A 45 -30.72 -19.84 13.77
C GLN A 45 -29.45 -19.92 14.61
N ILE A 46 -29.57 -19.79 15.93
CA ILE A 46 -28.44 -19.98 16.85
C ILE A 46 -27.93 -21.42 16.77
N ALA A 47 -28.80 -22.40 16.83
CA ALA A 47 -28.44 -23.82 16.70
C ALA A 47 -27.80 -24.15 15.33
N ALA A 48 -28.21 -23.49 14.27
CA ALA A 48 -27.62 -23.67 12.93
C ALA A 48 -26.18 -23.08 12.81
N LEU A 49 -25.78 -22.24 13.74
CA LEU A 49 -24.41 -21.64 13.76
C LEU A 49 -23.40 -22.55 14.50
N GLU A 50 -23.84 -23.51 15.32
CA GLU A 50 -22.90 -24.37 16.05
C GLU A 50 -21.92 -25.15 15.16
N PRO A 51 -22.32 -25.80 14.04
CA PRO A 51 -21.39 -26.42 13.12
C PRO A 51 -20.42 -25.41 12.44
N PHE A 52 -20.84 -24.15 12.37
CA PHE A 52 -20.11 -23.07 11.73
C PHE A 52 -18.85 -22.68 12.51
N TRP A 53 -18.92 -22.74 13.85
CA TRP A 53 -17.78 -22.40 14.70
C TRP A 53 -16.63 -23.40 14.56
N ALA A 54 -16.96 -24.69 14.36
CA ALA A 54 -15.95 -25.71 14.09
C ALA A 54 -15.23 -25.45 12.75
N ASP A 55 -15.97 -25.06 11.71
CA ASP A 55 -15.39 -24.70 10.42
C ASP A 55 -14.49 -23.46 10.52
N LEU A 56 -14.91 -22.44 11.27
CA LEU A 56 -14.16 -21.20 11.46
C LEU A 56 -12.92 -21.36 12.37
N SER A 57 -12.76 -22.47 13.09
CA SER A 57 -11.54 -22.75 13.87
C SER A 57 -10.37 -23.31 13.04
N LEU A 58 -10.59 -23.61 11.77
CA LEU A 58 -9.54 -24.07 10.85
C LEU A 58 -8.56 -22.95 10.52
N ASP A 59 -7.30 -23.34 10.22
CA ASP A 59 -6.29 -22.41 9.73
C ASP A 59 -6.71 -21.80 8.39
N TYR A 60 -6.60 -20.46 8.30
CA TYR A 60 -7.06 -19.75 7.10
C TYR A 60 -6.17 -19.98 5.89
N GLU A 61 -4.87 -20.01 6.06
CA GLU A 61 -3.94 -20.14 4.93
C GLU A 61 -4.00 -21.54 4.31
N GLU A 62 -4.21 -22.56 5.15
CA GLU A 62 -4.36 -23.95 4.69
C GLU A 62 -5.73 -24.22 4.06
N ASN A 63 -6.78 -23.50 4.49
CA ASN A 63 -8.18 -23.77 4.10
C ASN A 63 -8.85 -22.57 3.41
N LYS A 64 -8.10 -21.72 2.75
CA LYS A 64 -8.51 -20.40 2.26
C LYS A 64 -9.80 -20.41 1.45
N GLU A 65 -9.91 -21.24 0.40
CA GLU A 65 -11.09 -21.25 -0.47
C GLU A 65 -12.35 -21.73 0.26
N PHE A 66 -12.21 -22.68 1.19
CA PHE A 66 -13.30 -23.17 2.01
C PHE A 66 -13.74 -22.08 2.99
N LEU A 67 -12.79 -21.48 3.71
CA LEU A 67 -13.06 -20.44 4.69
C LEU A 67 -13.59 -19.15 4.06
N ASP A 68 -13.13 -18.76 2.87
CA ASP A 68 -13.67 -17.59 2.17
C ASP A 68 -15.17 -17.76 1.85
N ARG A 69 -15.60 -18.98 1.50
CA ARG A 69 -17.03 -19.30 1.33
C ARG A 69 -17.77 -19.23 2.65
N ARG A 70 -17.25 -19.87 3.72
CA ARG A 70 -17.86 -19.86 5.05
C ARG A 70 -17.98 -18.45 5.64
N ILE A 71 -16.92 -17.65 5.54
CA ILE A 71 -16.92 -16.23 5.94
C ILE A 71 -17.98 -15.45 5.14
N GLY A 72 -18.09 -15.72 3.83
CA GLY A 72 -19.13 -15.13 2.99
C GLY A 72 -20.54 -15.53 3.42
N ASP A 73 -20.77 -16.79 3.78
CA ASP A 73 -22.06 -17.28 4.26
C ASP A 73 -22.42 -16.64 5.61
N ALA A 74 -21.46 -16.56 6.55
CA ALA A 74 -21.68 -15.91 7.84
C ALA A 74 -22.02 -14.42 7.69
N SER A 75 -21.34 -13.71 6.79
CA SER A 75 -21.61 -12.28 6.56
C SER A 75 -23.00 -12.00 5.99
N ARG A 76 -23.61 -12.96 5.28
CA ARG A 76 -25.00 -12.83 4.79
C ARG A 76 -26.07 -12.85 5.92
N LEU A 77 -25.70 -13.30 7.11
CA LEU A 77 -26.58 -13.23 8.28
C LEU A 77 -26.76 -11.80 8.80
N GLY A 78 -25.92 -10.87 8.32
CA GLY A 78 -25.98 -9.46 8.66
C GLY A 78 -25.68 -9.18 10.13
N ASP A 79 -26.16 -8.04 10.63
CA ASP A 79 -25.85 -7.54 11.98
C ASP A 79 -26.33 -8.44 13.11
N SER A 80 -27.28 -9.34 12.84
CA SER A 80 -27.82 -10.24 13.87
C SER A 80 -26.80 -11.23 14.44
N VAL A 81 -25.72 -11.52 13.68
CA VAL A 81 -24.65 -12.44 14.12
C VAL A 81 -23.52 -11.70 14.84
N VAL A 82 -23.48 -10.38 14.79
CA VAL A 82 -22.40 -9.55 15.39
C VAL A 82 -22.15 -9.90 16.87
N PRO A 83 -23.17 -9.99 17.74
CA PRO A 83 -22.92 -10.28 19.17
C PRO A 83 -22.20 -11.60 19.38
N MET A 84 -22.60 -12.65 18.65
CA MET A 84 -21.97 -13.97 18.77
C MET A 84 -20.53 -13.96 18.25
N LEU A 85 -20.27 -13.24 17.16
CA LEU A 85 -18.91 -13.08 16.63
C LEU A 85 -18.02 -12.31 17.59
N LEU A 86 -18.51 -11.24 18.23
CA LEU A 86 -17.78 -10.49 19.26
C LEU A 86 -17.48 -11.34 20.49
N GLU A 87 -18.40 -12.23 20.89
CA GLU A 87 -18.17 -13.21 21.96
C GLU A 87 -17.01 -14.15 21.60
N LYS A 88 -16.98 -14.66 20.37
CA LYS A 88 -15.92 -15.57 19.88
C LYS A 88 -14.55 -14.89 19.74
N LEU A 89 -14.45 -13.57 19.75
CA LEU A 89 -13.17 -12.87 19.87
C LEU A 89 -12.50 -13.04 21.24
N ARG A 90 -13.24 -13.52 22.27
CA ARG A 90 -12.74 -13.78 23.62
C ARG A 90 -12.59 -15.29 23.85
N PRO A 91 -11.56 -15.96 23.30
CA PRO A 91 -11.38 -17.39 23.56
C PRO A 91 -11.11 -17.64 25.03
N THR A 92 -11.77 -18.65 25.59
CA THR A 92 -11.59 -19.04 27.00
C THR A 92 -10.32 -19.84 27.24
N GLN A 93 -9.72 -20.36 26.17
CA GLN A 93 -8.48 -21.12 26.16
C GLN A 93 -7.55 -20.58 25.09
N SER A 94 -6.26 -20.48 25.40
CA SER A 94 -5.23 -20.11 24.41
C SER A 94 -4.79 -21.37 23.64
N THR A 95 -5.54 -21.71 22.61
CA THR A 95 -5.24 -22.80 21.67
C THR A 95 -5.21 -22.27 20.26
N THR A 96 -4.47 -22.92 19.36
CA THR A 96 -4.41 -22.55 17.94
C THR A 96 -5.79 -22.46 17.31
N ASP A 97 -6.67 -23.42 17.60
CA ASP A 97 -8.04 -23.45 17.07
C ASP A 97 -8.88 -22.27 17.57
N ALA A 98 -8.68 -21.86 18.83
CA ALA A 98 -9.37 -20.71 19.41
C ALA A 98 -8.88 -19.38 18.82
N ASP A 99 -7.58 -19.24 18.58
CA ASP A 99 -7.01 -18.09 17.92
C ASP A 99 -7.42 -18.01 16.43
N ASN A 100 -7.48 -19.15 15.74
CA ASN A 100 -8.00 -19.26 14.38
C ASN A 100 -9.47 -18.84 14.32
N LEU A 101 -10.29 -19.34 15.26
CA LEU A 101 -11.70 -18.97 15.38
C LEU A 101 -11.86 -17.46 15.56
N ALA A 102 -11.15 -16.86 16.49
CA ALA A 102 -11.19 -15.41 16.73
C ALA A 102 -10.79 -14.63 15.47
N SER A 103 -9.68 -15.03 14.81
CA SER A 103 -9.20 -14.39 13.58
C SER A 103 -10.20 -14.51 12.43
N ASN A 104 -10.84 -15.66 12.25
CA ASN A 104 -11.85 -15.87 11.20
C ASN A 104 -13.18 -15.16 11.53
N CYS A 105 -13.58 -15.10 12.81
CA CYS A 105 -14.71 -14.26 13.25
C CYS A 105 -14.45 -12.77 12.97
N ARG A 106 -13.22 -12.28 13.20
CA ARG A 106 -12.84 -10.92 12.78
C ARG A 106 -13.00 -10.72 11.26
N ARG A 107 -12.62 -11.70 10.44
CA ARG A 107 -12.79 -11.59 8.97
C ARG A 107 -14.27 -11.49 8.57
N VAL A 108 -15.18 -12.17 9.30
CA VAL A 108 -16.63 -12.00 9.11
C VAL A 108 -17.06 -10.59 9.51
N LEU A 109 -16.70 -10.15 10.72
CA LEU A 109 -17.03 -8.81 11.24
C LEU A 109 -16.49 -7.69 10.34
N GLN A 110 -15.35 -7.90 9.69
CA GLN A 110 -14.77 -6.95 8.74
C GLN A 110 -15.60 -6.80 7.46
N ARG A 111 -16.35 -7.84 7.06
CA ARG A 111 -17.28 -7.79 5.89
C ARG A 111 -18.64 -7.19 6.24
N LEU A 112 -18.99 -7.18 7.51
CA LEU A 112 -20.09 -6.40 8.04
C LEU A 112 -19.61 -4.95 8.20
N ASP A 113 -20.50 -4.03 8.46
CA ASP A 113 -20.08 -2.63 8.72
C ASP A 113 -19.53 -2.47 10.15
N PRO A 114 -18.18 -2.46 10.38
CA PRO A 114 -17.61 -2.31 11.73
C PRO A 114 -17.97 -0.97 12.38
N GLY A 115 -18.31 0.06 11.59
CA GLY A 115 -18.80 1.35 12.09
C GLY A 115 -20.09 1.22 12.91
N SER A 116 -20.93 0.22 12.61
CA SER A 116 -22.20 0.01 13.29
C SER A 116 -22.06 -0.55 14.71
N PHE A 117 -20.89 -1.01 15.15
CA PHE A 117 -20.62 -1.58 16.48
C PHE A 117 -19.31 -1.11 17.12
N VAL A 118 -18.89 0.11 16.81
CA VAL A 118 -17.63 0.73 17.30
C VAL A 118 -17.58 0.75 18.84
N ASP A 119 -18.69 1.03 19.52
CA ASP A 119 -18.71 1.05 20.99
C ASP A 119 -18.34 -0.32 21.58
N ALA A 120 -18.87 -1.41 21.01
CA ALA A 120 -18.55 -2.76 21.44
C ALA A 120 -17.06 -3.10 21.17
N LEU A 121 -16.53 -2.65 20.00
CA LEU A 121 -15.11 -2.81 19.70
C LEU A 121 -14.24 -1.99 20.64
N ALA A 122 -14.67 -0.79 21.02
CA ALA A 122 -13.95 0.07 21.95
C ALA A 122 -13.83 -0.56 23.36
N GLU A 123 -14.88 -1.20 23.83
CA GLU A 123 -14.86 -1.95 25.10
C GLU A 123 -13.92 -3.16 25.03
N LEU A 124 -13.97 -3.94 23.93
CA LEU A 124 -13.06 -5.06 23.71
C LEU A 124 -11.60 -4.61 23.64
N ALA A 125 -11.32 -3.50 22.96
CA ALA A 125 -9.97 -2.96 22.80
C ALA A 125 -9.38 -2.41 24.12
N ARG A 126 -10.21 -1.99 25.09
CA ARG A 126 -9.81 -1.55 26.42
C ARG A 126 -9.77 -2.67 27.45
N GLY A 127 -10.36 -3.83 27.13
CA GLY A 127 -10.40 -4.97 28.02
C GLY A 127 -9.05 -5.66 28.20
N ASP A 128 -9.01 -6.60 29.17
CA ASP A 128 -7.78 -7.30 29.56
C ASP A 128 -7.51 -8.58 28.75
N HIS A 129 -8.43 -8.96 27.85
CA HIS A 129 -8.28 -10.18 27.07
C HIS A 129 -7.45 -9.92 25.79
N ASP A 130 -6.21 -10.41 25.76
CA ASP A 130 -5.23 -10.09 24.70
C ASP A 130 -5.72 -10.37 23.29
N THR A 131 -6.31 -11.54 23.02
CA THR A 131 -6.82 -11.89 21.69
C THR A 131 -7.96 -10.97 21.28
N ALA A 132 -8.95 -10.75 22.14
CA ALA A 132 -10.07 -9.86 21.87
C ALA A 132 -9.62 -8.43 21.61
N LYS A 133 -8.67 -7.93 22.42
CA LYS A 133 -8.07 -6.61 22.27
C LYS A 133 -7.41 -6.44 20.93
N ARG A 134 -6.58 -7.41 20.52
CA ARG A 134 -5.90 -7.39 19.21
C ARG A 134 -6.89 -7.36 18.05
N GLU A 135 -7.87 -8.26 18.06
CA GLU A 135 -8.86 -8.35 17.00
C GLU A 135 -9.76 -7.10 16.94
N ALA A 136 -10.11 -6.51 18.08
CA ALA A 136 -10.85 -5.26 18.15
C ALA A 136 -10.04 -4.07 17.60
N ILE A 137 -8.73 -3.95 17.93
CA ILE A 137 -7.84 -2.93 17.36
C ILE A 137 -7.79 -3.02 15.83
N LEU A 138 -7.70 -4.24 15.29
CA LEU A 138 -7.71 -4.46 13.85
C LEU A 138 -9.04 -4.06 13.22
N LEU A 139 -10.18 -4.43 13.83
CA LEU A 139 -11.53 -4.10 13.35
C LEU A 139 -11.80 -2.60 13.37
N LEU A 140 -11.38 -1.90 14.43
CA LEU A 140 -11.47 -0.43 14.51
C LEU A 140 -10.77 0.25 13.33
N GLY A 141 -9.71 -0.36 12.79
CA GLY A 141 -9.03 0.14 11.59
C GLY A 141 -9.82 -0.03 10.28
N TYR A 142 -10.94 -0.74 10.29
CA TYR A 142 -11.87 -0.88 9.15
C TYR A 142 -13.19 -0.14 9.38
N ALA A 143 -13.42 0.34 10.59
CA ALA A 143 -14.59 1.14 10.90
C ALA A 143 -14.38 2.57 10.42
N GLU A 144 -15.06 2.97 9.35
CA GLU A 144 -14.99 4.34 8.81
C GLU A 144 -15.75 5.34 9.70
N ASP A 145 -15.56 5.23 11.03
CA ASP A 145 -16.19 6.05 12.04
C ASP A 145 -15.16 6.95 12.74
N PRO A 146 -15.43 8.25 12.90
CA PRO A 146 -14.57 9.14 13.66
C PRO A 146 -14.25 8.67 15.09
N GLN A 147 -15.16 8.00 15.77
CA GLN A 147 -14.95 7.48 17.11
C GLN A 147 -13.83 6.43 17.16
N SER A 148 -13.69 5.60 16.11
CA SER A 148 -12.61 4.60 16.00
C SER A 148 -11.24 5.24 16.13
N VAL A 149 -11.02 6.40 15.51
CA VAL A 149 -9.76 7.14 15.60
C VAL A 149 -9.50 7.61 17.04
N ALA A 150 -10.53 8.15 17.71
CA ALA A 150 -10.39 8.60 19.10
C ALA A 150 -10.07 7.44 20.06
N VAL A 151 -10.72 6.28 19.86
CA VAL A 151 -10.43 5.06 20.64
C VAL A 151 -9.00 4.60 20.41
N LEU A 152 -8.58 4.44 19.13
CA LEU A 152 -7.23 4.01 18.78
C LEU A 152 -6.17 4.95 19.35
N SER A 153 -6.36 6.28 19.24
CA SER A 153 -5.45 7.27 19.81
C SER A 153 -5.34 7.13 21.33
N SER A 154 -6.45 6.94 22.03
CA SER A 154 -6.46 6.80 23.51
C SER A 154 -5.70 5.56 24.01
N LEU A 155 -5.57 4.53 23.19
CA LEU A 155 -4.87 3.30 23.54
C LEU A 155 -3.34 3.38 23.38
N ILE A 156 -2.82 4.35 22.64
CA ILE A 156 -1.38 4.46 22.32
C ILE A 156 -0.52 4.47 23.58
N GLY A 157 -0.92 5.26 24.58
CA GLY A 157 -0.14 5.46 25.82
C GLY A 157 -0.01 4.21 26.68
N THR A 158 -1.04 3.35 26.71
CA THR A 158 -1.13 2.16 27.56
C THR A 158 -0.79 0.86 26.85
N ALA A 159 -0.76 0.88 25.50
CA ALA A 159 -0.53 -0.30 24.68
C ALA A 159 0.92 -0.81 24.79
N ASN A 160 1.11 -2.13 24.74
CA ASN A 160 2.42 -2.75 24.57
C ASN A 160 2.99 -2.48 23.17
N SER A 161 4.25 -2.83 22.95
CA SER A 161 4.94 -2.52 21.68
C SER A 161 4.26 -3.13 20.45
N TRP A 162 3.75 -4.35 20.55
CA TRP A 162 3.06 -5.02 19.45
C TRP A 162 1.71 -4.36 19.15
N ASP A 163 0.91 -4.09 20.18
CA ASP A 163 -0.39 -3.42 20.05
C ASP A 163 -0.23 -2.01 19.42
N ARG A 164 0.82 -1.26 19.83
CA ARG A 164 1.13 0.05 19.23
C ARG A 164 1.34 -0.04 17.73
N VAL A 165 2.06 -1.05 17.24
CA VAL A 165 2.24 -1.28 15.79
C VAL A 165 0.88 -1.50 15.12
N GLN A 166 -0.01 -2.32 15.69
CA GLN A 166 -1.35 -2.57 15.13
C GLN A 166 -2.26 -1.34 15.18
N ILE A 167 -2.19 -0.55 16.25
CA ILE A 167 -2.91 0.73 16.37
C ILE A 167 -2.48 1.67 15.26
N VAL A 168 -1.17 1.86 15.06
CA VAL A 168 -0.64 2.76 14.01
C VAL A 168 -1.02 2.25 12.62
N ARG A 169 -1.00 0.93 12.36
CA ARG A 169 -1.49 0.32 11.12
C ARG A 169 -2.98 0.60 10.88
N SER A 170 -3.79 0.51 11.93
CA SER A 170 -5.23 0.79 11.87
C SER A 170 -5.48 2.27 11.59
N LEU A 171 -4.79 3.18 12.25
CA LEU A 171 -4.84 4.63 11.98
C LEU A 171 -4.36 4.97 10.57
N ARG A 172 -3.34 4.28 10.04
CA ARG A 172 -2.87 4.42 8.65
C ARG A 172 -3.97 4.05 7.66
N ARG A 173 -4.67 2.96 7.90
CA ARG A 173 -5.78 2.51 7.04
C ARG A 173 -6.90 3.54 7.00
N LEU A 174 -7.23 4.12 8.15
CA LEU A 174 -8.21 5.19 8.30
C LEU A 174 -7.74 6.55 7.74
N ARG A 175 -6.44 6.70 7.41
CA ARG A 175 -5.82 7.96 6.99
C ARG A 175 -6.14 9.13 7.93
N ALA A 176 -6.13 8.87 9.23
CA ALA A 176 -6.66 9.76 10.25
C ALA A 176 -5.64 10.85 10.66
N ALA A 177 -5.51 11.93 9.90
CA ALA A 177 -4.54 13.00 10.16
C ALA A 177 -4.64 13.61 11.58
N ARG A 178 -5.84 13.61 12.18
CA ARG A 178 -6.06 14.15 13.53
C ARG A 178 -5.34 13.40 14.64
N ALA A 179 -4.96 12.13 14.44
CA ALA A 179 -4.21 11.34 15.41
C ALA A 179 -2.68 11.53 15.29
N ALA A 180 -2.21 12.35 14.35
CA ALA A 180 -0.77 12.50 14.08
C ALA A 180 0.02 13.04 15.28
N THR A 181 -0.56 13.95 16.05
CA THR A 181 0.08 14.49 17.27
C THR A 181 0.26 13.46 18.38
N ASP A 182 -0.65 12.48 18.45
CA ASP A 182 -0.57 11.39 19.45
C ASP A 182 0.43 10.30 19.00
N VAL A 183 0.61 10.14 17.69
CA VAL A 183 1.44 9.09 17.08
C VAL A 183 2.90 9.52 16.89
N VAL A 184 3.16 10.78 16.53
CA VAL A 184 4.52 11.25 16.20
C VAL A 184 5.55 11.06 17.31
N PRO A 185 5.23 11.14 18.62
CA PRO A 185 6.20 10.87 19.69
C PRO A 185 6.78 9.45 19.66
N LEU A 186 6.08 8.49 19.03
CA LEU A 186 6.56 7.11 18.88
C LEU A 186 7.79 7.00 17.95
N LEU A 187 8.15 8.04 17.20
CA LEU A 187 9.44 8.09 16.47
C LEU A 187 10.65 8.05 17.42
N GLY A 188 10.51 8.45 18.69
CA GLY A 188 11.55 8.37 19.71
C GLY A 188 11.73 6.99 20.33
N THR A 189 11.03 5.95 19.89
CA THR A 189 11.16 4.58 20.45
C THR A 189 12.30 3.79 19.79
N ASP A 190 12.86 2.80 20.53
CA ASP A 190 13.89 1.92 19.98
C ASP A 190 13.33 0.88 18.99
N ASN A 191 12.00 0.69 18.93
CA ASN A 191 11.36 -0.27 18.05
C ASN A 191 11.33 0.26 16.61
N ARG A 192 12.22 -0.28 15.76
CA ARG A 192 12.31 0.10 14.33
C ARG A 192 11.02 -0.15 13.56
N GLU A 193 10.34 -1.28 13.78
CA GLU A 193 9.09 -1.60 13.09
C GLU A 193 8.03 -0.53 13.40
N LEU A 194 7.91 -0.15 14.67
CA LEU A 194 6.99 0.90 15.08
C LEU A 194 7.32 2.24 14.41
N ARG A 195 8.60 2.65 14.39
CA ARG A 195 9.03 3.89 13.70
C ARG A 195 8.70 3.86 12.20
N GLN A 196 8.93 2.71 11.53
CA GLN A 196 8.55 2.53 10.12
C GLN A 196 7.04 2.72 9.89
N GLU A 197 6.22 2.11 10.74
CA GLU A 197 4.76 2.23 10.64
C GLU A 197 4.27 3.65 10.95
N VAL A 198 4.90 4.34 11.90
CA VAL A 198 4.61 5.75 12.20
C VAL A 198 4.86 6.63 10.98
N LEU A 199 6.04 6.54 10.36
CA LEU A 199 6.35 7.32 9.16
C LEU A 199 5.41 6.98 8.01
N ALA A 200 5.11 5.70 7.79
CA ALA A 200 4.16 5.25 6.77
C ALA A 200 2.73 5.76 7.05
N TYR A 201 2.32 5.82 8.31
CA TYR A 201 1.04 6.40 8.72
C TYR A 201 1.01 7.90 8.46
N LEU A 202 2.02 8.65 8.91
CA LEU A 202 2.10 10.10 8.74
C LEU A 202 2.06 10.50 7.25
N ALA A 203 2.77 9.74 6.40
CA ALA A 203 2.73 9.92 4.95
C ALA A 203 1.34 9.65 4.36
N ALA A 204 0.69 8.54 4.73
CA ALA A 204 -0.63 8.16 4.24
C ALA A 204 -1.74 9.12 4.70
N ALA A 205 -1.62 9.66 5.92
CA ALA A 205 -2.53 10.62 6.51
C ALA A 205 -2.29 12.06 6.03
N GLN A 206 -1.20 12.31 5.28
CA GLN A 206 -0.76 13.65 4.84
C GLN A 206 -0.64 14.63 6.02
N ALA A 207 0.01 14.18 7.10
CA ALA A 207 0.10 14.89 8.37
C ALA A 207 1.24 15.93 8.35
N ASP A 208 1.07 17.03 7.64
CA ASP A 208 2.06 18.11 7.50
C ASP A 208 2.26 18.90 8.81
N GLN A 209 1.25 18.97 9.66
CA GLN A 209 1.29 19.69 10.93
C GLN A 209 2.35 19.17 11.92
N VAL A 210 2.84 17.94 11.74
CA VAL A 210 3.90 17.36 12.58
C VAL A 210 5.29 17.39 11.92
N ALA A 211 5.44 18.05 10.77
CA ALA A 211 6.71 18.13 10.05
C ALA A 211 7.89 18.60 10.91
N PRO A 212 7.77 19.62 11.79
CA PRO A 212 8.88 20.02 12.67
C PRO A 212 9.41 18.89 13.56
N THR A 213 8.52 18.07 14.12
CA THR A 213 8.91 16.92 14.95
C THR A 213 9.58 15.83 14.11
N VAL A 214 9.10 15.59 12.89
CA VAL A 214 9.71 14.60 11.97
C VAL A 214 11.09 15.08 11.50
N ILE A 215 11.29 16.38 11.24
CA ILE A 215 12.60 16.98 10.94
C ILE A 215 13.58 16.72 12.08
N GLN A 216 13.15 16.98 13.31
CA GLN A 216 13.98 16.72 14.50
C GLN A 216 14.33 15.23 14.63
N ALA A 217 13.37 14.33 14.43
CA ALA A 217 13.61 12.90 14.46
C ALA A 217 14.61 12.46 13.37
N LEU A 218 14.51 12.98 12.14
CA LEU A 218 15.46 12.71 11.06
C LEU A 218 16.88 13.18 11.41
N SER A 219 17.01 14.32 12.08
CA SER A 219 18.34 14.89 12.44
C SER A 219 19.14 14.00 13.41
N THR A 220 18.43 13.19 14.21
CA THR A 220 19.00 12.25 15.19
C THR A 220 18.94 10.80 14.75
N GLU A 221 18.43 10.50 13.55
CA GLU A 221 18.25 9.14 13.04
C GLU A 221 19.57 8.45 12.74
N GLY A 222 19.83 7.36 13.43
CA GLY A 222 21.02 6.52 13.27
C GLY A 222 20.79 5.26 12.41
N ASP A 223 19.54 4.86 12.16
CA ASP A 223 19.21 3.68 11.34
C ASP A 223 18.92 4.08 9.88
N ASP A 224 19.91 3.93 9.00
CA ASP A 224 19.81 4.29 7.58
C ASP A 224 18.64 3.58 6.88
N ARG A 225 18.16 2.43 7.39
CA ARG A 225 17.00 1.69 6.82
C ARG A 225 15.66 2.43 7.01
N LEU A 226 15.62 3.45 7.85
CA LEU A 226 14.46 4.32 8.02
C LEU A 226 14.45 5.51 7.05
N LEU A 227 15.61 5.87 6.48
CA LEU A 227 15.73 7.03 5.61
C LEU A 227 14.74 7.02 4.43
N PRO A 228 14.50 5.90 3.73
CA PRO A 228 13.47 5.85 2.68
C PRO A 228 12.08 6.26 3.20
N LYS A 229 11.72 5.89 4.43
CA LYS A 229 10.43 6.25 5.03
C LYS A 229 10.31 7.73 5.38
N TYR A 230 11.41 8.35 5.82
CA TYR A 230 11.46 9.80 5.98
C TYR A 230 11.29 10.51 4.63
N ILE A 231 11.99 10.04 3.58
CA ILE A 231 11.85 10.59 2.22
C ILE A 231 10.39 10.46 1.75
N ASP A 232 9.76 9.29 1.93
CA ASP A 232 8.34 9.04 1.60
C ASP A 232 7.43 10.06 2.30
N TYR A 233 7.64 10.29 3.61
CA TYR A 233 6.86 11.25 4.39
C TYR A 233 7.00 12.67 3.84
N PHE A 234 8.23 13.17 3.68
CA PHE A 234 8.43 14.53 3.19
C PHE A 234 7.90 14.71 1.77
N ALA A 235 8.10 13.75 0.90
CA ALA A 235 7.54 13.76 -0.47
C ALA A 235 6.01 13.78 -0.48
N ALA A 236 5.35 13.11 0.48
CA ALA A 236 3.90 13.07 0.56
C ALA A 236 3.29 14.34 1.19
N CYS A 237 3.90 14.86 2.26
CA CYS A 237 3.28 15.82 3.17
C CYS A 237 3.79 17.24 3.01
N VAL A 238 5.08 17.45 2.72
CA VAL A 238 5.72 18.75 2.83
C VAL A 238 5.91 19.41 1.47
N ARG A 239 5.61 20.69 1.38
CA ARG A 239 5.77 21.49 0.14
C ARG A 239 6.44 22.82 0.45
N ARG A 240 7.50 23.13 -0.31
CA ARG A 240 8.17 24.43 -0.29
C ARG A 240 8.65 24.86 1.10
N ASP A 241 9.20 23.93 1.89
CA ASP A 241 9.69 24.14 3.25
C ASP A 241 11.22 24.11 3.29
N ALA A 242 11.84 25.20 3.78
CA ALA A 242 13.28 25.32 3.84
C ALA A 242 13.90 24.38 4.92
N ALA A 243 13.27 24.26 6.10
CA ALA A 243 13.80 23.42 7.17
C ALA A 243 13.77 21.93 6.80
N ALA A 244 12.69 21.48 6.15
CA ALA A 244 12.62 20.11 5.62
C ALA A 244 13.63 19.88 4.51
N THR A 245 13.88 20.89 3.65
CA THR A 245 14.90 20.82 2.60
C THR A 245 16.29 20.69 3.21
N ASP A 246 16.62 21.50 4.21
CA ASP A 246 17.92 21.49 4.87
C ASP A 246 18.18 20.16 5.60
N ALA A 247 17.11 19.51 6.12
CA ALA A 247 17.20 18.20 6.71
C ALA A 247 17.41 17.06 5.69
N LEU A 248 16.83 17.19 4.49
CA LEU A 248 16.94 16.17 3.44
C LEU A 248 18.21 16.30 2.61
N LEU A 249 18.69 17.51 2.36
CA LEU A 249 19.79 17.77 1.43
C LEU A 249 21.08 17.01 1.78
N PRO A 250 21.50 16.89 3.06
CA PRO A 250 22.68 16.12 3.45
C PRO A 250 22.60 14.63 3.10
N LEU A 251 21.37 14.08 2.95
CA LEU A 251 21.19 12.68 2.62
C LEU A 251 21.74 12.33 1.22
N LEU A 252 21.80 13.29 0.28
CA LEU A 252 22.42 13.09 -1.04
C LEU A 252 23.93 12.77 -0.97
N ASN A 253 24.58 12.99 0.16
CA ASN A 253 26.00 12.71 0.37
C ASN A 253 26.23 11.41 1.18
N ARG A 254 25.19 10.71 1.58
CA ARG A 254 25.35 9.48 2.37
C ARG A 254 25.59 8.29 1.44
N ASP A 255 26.74 7.64 1.57
CA ASP A 255 27.11 6.44 0.80
C ASP A 255 26.23 5.21 1.07
N ARG A 256 25.29 5.33 2.04
CA ARG A 256 24.42 4.25 2.51
C ARG A 256 23.00 4.30 1.95
N ILE A 257 22.68 5.30 1.14
CA ILE A 257 21.40 5.36 0.41
C ILE A 257 21.63 4.70 -0.95
N ASP A 258 20.79 3.73 -1.29
CA ASP A 258 20.89 3.10 -2.60
C ASP A 258 20.47 4.05 -3.73
N TRP A 259 20.75 3.65 -4.99
CA TRP A 259 20.46 4.51 -6.13
C TRP A 259 18.97 4.79 -6.34
N GLN A 260 18.06 3.87 -5.93
CA GLN A 260 16.62 4.06 -6.05
C GLN A 260 16.13 5.08 -5.04
N ASP A 261 16.60 4.97 -3.80
CA ASP A 261 16.30 5.94 -2.75
C ASP A 261 16.89 7.32 -3.07
N THR A 262 18.09 7.36 -3.70
CA THR A 262 18.67 8.61 -4.20
C THR A 262 17.80 9.26 -5.29
N LEU A 263 17.27 8.47 -6.23
CA LEU A 263 16.32 8.98 -7.23
C LEU A 263 15.07 9.55 -6.58
N HIS A 264 14.52 8.82 -5.60
CA HIS A 264 13.34 9.24 -4.86
C HIS A 264 13.60 10.52 -4.05
N LEU A 265 14.76 10.61 -3.39
CA LEU A 265 15.20 11.82 -2.68
C LEU A 265 15.32 13.04 -3.61
N ILE A 266 15.91 12.88 -4.79
CA ILE A 266 15.98 13.95 -5.80
C ILE A 266 14.60 14.43 -6.20
N GLN A 267 13.65 13.51 -6.40
CA GLN A 267 12.26 13.83 -6.72
C GLN A 267 11.56 14.53 -5.54
N ALA A 268 11.76 14.04 -4.31
CA ALA A 268 11.22 14.65 -3.10
C ALA A 268 11.71 16.10 -2.94
N LEU A 269 13.01 16.33 -3.10
CA LEU A 269 13.61 17.67 -3.03
C LEU A 269 13.00 18.66 -4.04
N SER A 270 12.58 18.20 -5.22
CA SER A 270 11.90 19.05 -6.19
C SER A 270 10.54 19.60 -5.72
N GLN A 271 9.90 18.90 -4.79
CA GLN A 271 8.60 19.26 -4.23
C GLN A 271 8.72 19.99 -2.89
N VAL A 272 9.65 19.51 -2.05
CA VAL A 272 9.88 20.01 -0.69
C VAL A 272 10.63 21.33 -0.71
N SER A 273 11.64 21.50 -1.58
CA SER A 273 12.46 22.70 -1.60
C SER A 273 11.69 23.93 -2.06
N PRO A 274 11.92 25.10 -1.45
CA PRO A 274 11.46 26.38 -1.98
C PRO A 274 11.91 26.60 -3.41
N GLU A 275 11.15 27.39 -4.17
CA GLU A 275 11.59 27.79 -5.51
C GLU A 275 12.92 28.53 -5.46
N ARG A 276 13.80 28.22 -6.41
CA ARG A 276 15.15 28.80 -6.49
C ARG A 276 16.00 28.61 -5.23
N HIS A 277 15.76 27.53 -4.48
CA HIS A 277 16.63 27.19 -3.33
C HIS A 277 18.03 26.83 -3.81
N GLU A 278 18.94 27.78 -3.74
CA GLU A 278 20.27 27.69 -4.37
C GLU A 278 21.14 26.52 -3.85
N PRO A 279 21.13 26.16 -2.55
CA PRO A 279 21.87 24.97 -2.09
C PRO A 279 21.41 23.68 -2.78
N THR A 280 20.09 23.46 -2.88
CA THR A 280 19.53 22.29 -3.60
C THR A 280 19.87 22.35 -5.08
N MET A 281 19.69 23.51 -5.73
CA MET A 281 19.96 23.66 -7.16
C MET A 281 21.43 23.41 -7.48
N ARG A 282 22.36 23.90 -6.65
CA ARG A 282 23.79 23.62 -6.79
C ARG A 282 24.07 22.13 -6.72
N LYS A 283 23.56 21.45 -5.69
CA LYS A 283 23.75 20.01 -5.52
C LYS A 283 23.20 19.19 -6.68
N LEU A 284 22.03 19.57 -7.20
CA LEU A 284 21.45 18.92 -8.38
C LEU A 284 22.26 19.16 -9.65
N ARG A 285 22.87 20.35 -9.82
CA ARG A 285 23.81 20.62 -10.93
C ARG A 285 25.08 19.76 -10.82
N ASP A 286 25.63 19.62 -9.60
CA ASP A 286 26.79 18.76 -9.35
C ASP A 286 26.46 17.28 -9.69
N LEU A 287 25.26 16.82 -9.40
CA LEU A 287 24.81 15.49 -9.79
C LEU A 287 24.71 15.28 -11.30
N ILE A 288 24.30 16.30 -12.06
CA ILE A 288 24.31 16.25 -13.53
C ILE A 288 25.73 16.16 -14.03
N ASP A 289 26.65 16.96 -13.47
CA ASP A 289 28.04 17.03 -13.91
C ASP A 289 28.83 15.77 -13.58
N SER A 290 28.59 15.17 -12.41
CA SER A 290 29.30 13.97 -11.95
C SER A 290 28.70 12.65 -12.51
N ASN A 291 27.41 12.60 -12.81
CA ASN A 291 26.73 11.40 -13.28
C ASN A 291 26.45 11.39 -14.79
N ASP A 292 26.79 12.47 -15.46
CA ASP A 292 26.80 12.66 -16.91
C ASP A 292 25.44 12.31 -17.58
N THR A 293 25.19 11.04 -17.96
CA THR A 293 23.95 10.64 -18.67
C THR A 293 23.16 9.56 -17.91
N SER A 294 23.38 9.41 -16.61
CA SER A 294 22.69 8.44 -15.79
C SER A 294 21.22 8.84 -15.50
N SER A 295 20.45 7.90 -14.94
CA SER A 295 19.09 8.17 -14.45
C SER A 295 19.09 9.25 -13.34
N LEU A 296 20.16 9.35 -12.57
CA LEU A 296 20.32 10.40 -11.55
C LEU A 296 20.42 11.78 -12.19
N ALA A 297 21.23 11.92 -13.26
CA ALA A 297 21.36 13.17 -14.00
C ALA A 297 20.01 13.61 -14.63
N VAL A 298 19.26 12.68 -15.19
CA VAL A 298 17.92 12.94 -15.74
C VAL A 298 16.98 13.42 -14.63
N SER A 299 16.92 12.71 -13.50
CA SER A 299 16.08 13.09 -12.36
C SER A 299 16.46 14.45 -11.79
N ALA A 300 17.77 14.73 -11.66
CA ALA A 300 18.29 16.02 -11.21
C ALA A 300 17.91 17.16 -12.16
N ALA A 301 18.02 16.96 -13.48
CA ALA A 301 17.66 17.98 -14.47
C ALA A 301 16.15 18.30 -14.45
N VAL A 302 15.30 17.29 -14.30
CA VAL A 302 13.85 17.46 -14.15
C VAL A 302 13.50 18.20 -12.85
N SER A 303 14.18 17.85 -11.76
CA SER A 303 14.00 18.51 -10.45
C SER A 303 14.47 19.97 -10.47
N LEU A 304 15.58 20.28 -11.13
CA LEU A 304 16.03 21.67 -11.37
C LEU A 304 14.98 22.50 -12.11
N ARG A 305 14.38 21.91 -13.15
CA ARG A 305 13.30 22.60 -13.88
C ARG A 305 12.10 22.88 -12.98
N ALA A 306 11.70 21.95 -12.11
CA ALA A 306 10.62 22.15 -11.15
C ALA A 306 10.95 23.24 -10.12
N LEU A 307 12.24 23.47 -9.83
CA LEU A 307 12.72 24.53 -8.97
C LEU A 307 12.95 25.87 -9.71
N GLY A 308 12.66 25.95 -11.02
CA GLY A 308 12.75 27.16 -11.82
C GLY A 308 14.03 27.30 -12.66
N ASP A 309 14.95 26.32 -12.62
CA ASP A 309 16.17 26.31 -13.44
C ASP A 309 16.00 25.44 -14.70
N LYS A 310 15.86 26.10 -15.84
CA LYS A 310 15.75 25.42 -17.15
C LYS A 310 17.11 25.02 -17.75
N ASN A 311 18.22 25.59 -17.25
CA ASN A 311 19.55 25.39 -17.82
C ASN A 311 20.04 23.93 -17.63
N GLY A 312 19.70 23.29 -16.51
CA GLY A 312 20.03 21.89 -16.25
C GLY A 312 19.51 20.95 -17.35
N VAL A 313 18.25 21.13 -17.75
CA VAL A 313 17.63 20.37 -18.85
C VAL A 313 18.35 20.60 -20.17
N THR A 314 18.59 21.87 -20.53
CA THR A 314 19.25 22.25 -21.79
C THR A 314 20.66 21.66 -21.86
N ARG A 315 21.40 21.73 -20.76
CA ARG A 315 22.76 21.19 -20.65
C ARG A 315 22.79 19.67 -20.82
N LEU A 316 21.93 18.96 -20.08
CA LEU A 316 21.84 17.48 -20.18
C LEU A 316 21.38 17.04 -21.57
N LYS A 317 20.36 17.69 -22.16
CA LYS A 317 19.93 17.41 -23.55
C LYS A 317 21.10 17.54 -24.53
N ARG A 318 21.87 18.63 -24.45
CA ARG A 318 23.04 18.82 -25.32
C ARG A 318 24.08 17.70 -25.14
N THR A 319 24.37 17.32 -23.89
CA THR A 319 25.31 16.23 -23.60
C THR A 319 24.86 14.91 -24.21
N LEU A 320 23.56 14.58 -24.09
CA LEU A 320 22.96 13.38 -24.68
C LEU A 320 23.00 13.43 -26.21
N ASP A 321 22.67 14.58 -26.82
CA ASP A 321 22.74 14.79 -28.27
C ASP A 321 24.15 14.60 -28.81
N ASP A 322 25.16 15.15 -28.13
CA ASP A 322 26.56 15.02 -28.54
C ASP A 322 27.06 13.56 -28.43
N LYS A 323 26.63 12.83 -27.40
CA LYS A 323 26.96 11.41 -27.27
C LYS A 323 26.26 10.58 -28.35
N LEU A 324 24.96 10.84 -28.63
CA LEU A 324 24.20 10.15 -29.66
C LEU A 324 24.75 10.40 -31.08
N ARG A 325 25.33 11.57 -31.36
CA ARG A 325 26.03 11.81 -32.63
C ARG A 325 27.23 10.86 -32.83
N ARG A 326 27.90 10.48 -31.74
CA ARG A 326 29.06 9.57 -31.75
C ARG A 326 28.65 8.11 -31.67
N ARG A 327 27.53 7.81 -30.98
CA ARG A 327 27.07 6.45 -30.67
C ARG A 327 25.59 6.29 -31.09
N LYS A 328 25.36 6.32 -32.41
CA LYS A 328 24.01 6.40 -33.00
C LYS A 328 23.08 5.23 -32.72
N ARG A 329 23.58 4.09 -32.23
CA ARG A 329 22.78 2.88 -31.94
C ARG A 329 22.77 2.50 -30.46
N GLU A 330 23.21 3.40 -29.58
CA GLU A 330 23.23 3.11 -28.14
C GLU A 330 21.83 3.35 -27.52
N ALA A 331 21.05 2.27 -27.42
CA ALA A 331 19.68 2.32 -26.91
C ALA A 331 19.57 2.95 -25.52
N ALA A 332 20.57 2.76 -24.64
CA ALA A 332 20.61 3.35 -23.30
C ALA A 332 20.64 4.90 -23.33
N LEU A 333 21.34 5.53 -24.27
CA LEU A 333 21.35 6.97 -24.41
C LEU A 333 19.99 7.51 -24.91
N TYR A 334 19.37 6.80 -25.84
CA TYR A 334 18.00 7.14 -26.24
C TYR A 334 17.03 7.00 -25.07
N GLU A 335 17.17 5.96 -24.23
CA GLU A 335 16.32 5.79 -23.05
C GLU A 335 16.42 6.99 -22.09
N GLN A 336 17.65 7.48 -21.82
CA GLN A 336 17.83 8.63 -20.96
C GLN A 336 17.27 9.92 -21.60
N ARG A 337 17.46 10.12 -22.91
CA ARG A 337 16.92 11.29 -23.60
C ARG A 337 15.39 11.23 -23.70
N ALA A 338 14.81 10.08 -24.01
CA ALA A 338 13.36 9.88 -24.03
C ALA A 338 12.71 10.18 -22.66
N ARG A 339 13.32 9.71 -21.58
CA ARG A 339 12.85 10.00 -20.21
C ARG A 339 12.91 11.49 -19.91
N LEU A 340 13.99 12.17 -20.25
CA LEU A 340 14.13 13.62 -20.09
C LEU A 340 13.04 14.35 -20.88
N LEU A 341 12.92 14.06 -22.19
CA LEU A 341 11.95 14.67 -23.09
C LEU A 341 10.51 14.44 -22.61
N PHE A 342 10.19 13.22 -22.21
CA PHE A 342 8.89 12.89 -21.64
C PHE A 342 8.57 13.70 -20.38
N ALA A 343 9.51 13.79 -19.45
CA ALA A 343 9.34 14.51 -18.19
C ALA A 343 9.19 16.04 -18.40
N ILE A 344 9.77 16.59 -19.45
CA ILE A 344 9.61 18.01 -19.78
C ILE A 344 8.39 18.32 -20.67
N GLY A 345 7.65 17.29 -21.08
CA GLY A 345 6.43 17.43 -21.88
C GLY A 345 6.67 17.41 -23.40
N ASP A 346 7.90 17.14 -23.86
CA ASP A 346 8.21 16.98 -25.28
C ASP A 346 7.92 15.54 -25.73
N PHE A 347 6.62 15.23 -25.80
CA PHE A 347 6.17 13.87 -26.09
C PHE A 347 6.39 13.42 -27.52
N ALA A 348 6.62 14.35 -28.46
CA ALA A 348 6.93 14.03 -29.85
C ALA A 348 8.33 13.45 -29.95
N ASP A 349 9.32 14.21 -29.54
CA ASP A 349 10.72 13.78 -29.57
C ASP A 349 10.94 12.55 -28.65
N ALA A 350 10.21 12.47 -27.52
CA ALA A 350 10.25 11.30 -26.66
C ALA A 350 9.73 10.03 -27.37
N ALA A 351 8.66 10.12 -28.15
CA ALA A 351 8.12 9.00 -28.91
C ALA A 351 9.14 8.52 -29.97
N ASP A 352 9.76 9.46 -30.69
CA ASP A 352 10.77 9.14 -31.69
C ASP A 352 11.99 8.42 -31.07
N ASP A 353 12.41 8.84 -29.89
CA ASP A 353 13.48 8.18 -29.14
C ASP A 353 13.08 6.77 -28.66
N TYR A 354 11.83 6.59 -28.18
CA TYR A 354 11.35 5.27 -27.81
C TYR A 354 11.27 4.31 -29.02
N GLU A 355 10.93 4.80 -30.21
CA GLU A 355 11.01 4.00 -31.43
C GLU A 355 12.47 3.58 -31.75
N LYS A 356 13.45 4.47 -31.57
CA LYS A 356 14.87 4.12 -31.71
C LYS A 356 15.34 3.09 -30.70
N ILE A 357 14.81 3.12 -29.46
CA ILE A 357 15.13 2.08 -28.47
C ILE A 357 14.57 0.73 -28.94
N ILE A 358 13.35 0.68 -29.48
CA ILE A 358 12.76 -0.55 -29.99
C ILE A 358 13.62 -1.14 -31.14
N ASP A 359 14.17 -0.27 -32.01
CA ASP A 359 15.02 -0.68 -33.13
C ASP A 359 16.41 -1.18 -32.69
N TYR A 360 16.96 -0.66 -31.59
CA TYR A 360 18.37 -0.87 -31.20
C TYR A 360 18.56 -1.69 -29.91
N ALA A 361 17.50 -1.95 -29.14
CA ALA A 361 17.61 -2.69 -27.91
C ALA A 361 17.90 -4.17 -28.14
N GLU A 362 18.92 -4.69 -27.49
CA GLU A 362 19.30 -6.11 -27.56
C GLU A 362 18.50 -7.01 -26.58
N GLY A 363 17.64 -6.43 -25.74
CA GLY A 363 16.94 -7.16 -24.67
C GLY A 363 15.46 -6.89 -24.56
N ALA A 364 14.64 -7.94 -24.38
CA ALA A 364 13.19 -7.87 -24.26
C ALA A 364 12.70 -6.89 -23.17
N ALA A 365 13.43 -6.78 -22.07
CA ALA A 365 13.05 -5.89 -20.98
C ALA A 365 13.15 -4.40 -21.36
N MET A 366 14.21 -4.00 -22.09
CA MET A 366 14.39 -2.64 -22.57
C MET A 366 13.36 -2.32 -23.66
N THR A 367 13.18 -3.21 -24.63
CA THR A 367 12.16 -3.09 -25.67
C THR A 367 10.76 -2.91 -25.06
N ARG A 368 10.44 -3.69 -24.02
CA ARG A 368 9.16 -3.57 -23.34
C ARG A 368 8.99 -2.21 -22.64
N ARG A 369 10.02 -1.73 -21.93
CA ARG A 369 9.98 -0.39 -21.33
C ARG A 369 9.80 0.70 -22.38
N ALA A 370 10.44 0.55 -23.55
CA ALA A 370 10.30 1.48 -24.66
C ALA A 370 8.86 1.51 -25.20
N TYR A 371 8.22 0.35 -25.41
CA TYR A 371 6.80 0.32 -25.78
C TYR A 371 5.89 0.99 -24.75
N LEU A 372 6.13 0.82 -23.46
CA LEU A 372 5.36 1.50 -22.40
C LEU A 372 5.55 3.02 -22.48
N GLY A 373 6.78 3.49 -22.66
CA GLY A 373 7.09 4.92 -22.83
C GLY A 373 6.46 5.50 -24.09
N LEU A 374 6.52 4.77 -25.21
CA LEU A 374 5.94 5.15 -26.49
C LEU A 374 4.41 5.26 -26.40
N LEU A 375 3.74 4.27 -25.81
CA LEU A 375 2.29 4.28 -25.57
C LEU A 375 1.86 5.48 -24.72
N LYS A 376 2.58 5.76 -23.62
CA LYS A 376 2.34 6.94 -22.78
C LYS A 376 2.54 8.25 -23.56
N SER A 377 3.56 8.33 -24.42
CA SER A 377 3.85 9.52 -25.23
C SER A 377 2.75 9.76 -26.26
N GLU A 378 2.36 8.73 -27.01
CA GLU A 378 1.31 8.83 -28.03
C GLU A 378 -0.07 9.12 -27.44
N ALA A 379 -0.38 8.60 -26.25
CA ALA A 379 -1.60 8.93 -25.53
C ALA A 379 -1.66 10.42 -25.17
N ARG A 380 -0.56 11.00 -24.66
CA ARG A 380 -0.47 12.45 -24.35
C ARG A 380 -0.56 13.33 -25.58
N ARG A 381 -0.09 12.85 -26.72
CA ARG A 381 -0.25 13.49 -28.04
C ARG A 381 -1.65 13.32 -28.61
N ARG A 382 -2.53 12.53 -27.99
CA ARG A 382 -3.87 12.14 -28.46
C ARG A 382 -3.85 11.47 -29.85
N LYS A 383 -2.75 10.77 -30.19
CA LYS A 383 -2.59 10.05 -31.47
C LYS A 383 -3.13 8.62 -31.35
N ILE A 384 -4.45 8.48 -31.24
CA ILE A 384 -5.13 7.18 -31.01
C ILE A 384 -4.76 6.11 -32.05
N GLN A 385 -4.56 6.49 -33.31
CA GLN A 385 -4.13 5.53 -34.36
C GLN A 385 -2.75 4.96 -34.05
N ASN A 386 -1.81 5.80 -33.58
CA ASN A 386 -0.47 5.36 -33.17
C ASN A 386 -0.55 4.49 -31.91
N VAL A 387 -1.38 4.86 -30.92
CA VAL A 387 -1.61 4.02 -29.73
C VAL A 387 -2.01 2.60 -30.17
N VAL A 388 -3.02 2.44 -31.03
CA VAL A 388 -3.45 1.13 -31.53
C VAL A 388 -2.35 0.42 -32.30
N LYS A 389 -1.59 1.13 -33.16
CA LYS A 389 -0.45 0.58 -33.89
C LYS A 389 0.59 0.00 -32.94
N GLN A 390 0.97 0.78 -31.92
CA GLN A 390 1.98 0.36 -30.95
C GLN A 390 1.49 -0.75 -30.00
N MET A 391 0.22 -0.72 -29.60
CA MET A 391 -0.38 -1.83 -28.85
C MET A 391 -0.28 -3.16 -29.63
N LYS A 392 -0.56 -3.14 -30.95
CA LYS A 392 -0.41 -4.32 -31.80
C LYS A 392 1.03 -4.80 -31.89
N ALA A 393 1.96 -3.88 -32.08
CA ALA A 393 3.39 -4.19 -32.25
C ALA A 393 4.05 -4.69 -30.94
N SER A 394 3.59 -4.22 -29.79
CA SER A 394 4.19 -4.55 -28.47
C SER A 394 4.03 -6.00 -28.05
N GLY A 395 3.07 -6.74 -28.58
CA GLY A 395 2.75 -8.10 -28.16
C GLY A 395 2.21 -8.24 -26.74
N MET A 396 1.93 -7.13 -26.04
CA MET A 396 1.45 -7.10 -24.66
C MET A 396 0.04 -7.67 -24.53
N SER A 397 -0.28 -8.20 -23.35
CA SER A 397 -1.60 -8.75 -23.03
C SER A 397 -2.61 -7.65 -22.67
N PRO A 398 -3.93 -7.92 -22.73
CA PRO A 398 -4.94 -6.98 -22.26
C PRO A 398 -4.74 -6.53 -20.80
N ALA A 399 -4.37 -7.46 -19.91
CA ALA A 399 -4.12 -7.17 -18.50
C ALA A 399 -2.95 -6.19 -18.30
N GLU A 400 -1.96 -6.20 -19.17
CA GLU A 400 -0.83 -5.25 -19.09
C GLU A 400 -1.24 -3.85 -19.54
N PHE A 401 -2.12 -3.74 -20.55
CA PHE A 401 -2.67 -2.45 -20.92
C PHE A 401 -3.61 -1.90 -19.85
N GLU A 402 -4.39 -2.73 -19.17
CA GLU A 402 -5.24 -2.35 -18.05
C GLU A 402 -4.40 -1.84 -16.86
N ARG A 403 -3.27 -2.51 -16.57
CA ARG A 403 -2.31 -2.04 -15.54
C ARG A 403 -1.72 -0.69 -15.91
N LEU A 404 -1.28 -0.52 -17.16
CA LEU A 404 -0.77 0.76 -17.65
C LEU A 404 -1.83 1.87 -17.53
N ALA A 405 -3.09 1.57 -17.86
CA ALA A 405 -4.19 2.51 -17.74
C ALA A 405 -4.53 2.85 -16.27
N ALA A 406 -4.31 1.92 -15.33
CA ALA A 406 -4.47 2.20 -13.91
C ALA A 406 -3.44 3.24 -13.41
N GLU A 407 -2.23 3.21 -13.96
CA GLU A 407 -1.11 4.06 -13.57
C GLU A 407 -1.03 5.40 -14.34
N ASP A 408 -1.59 5.47 -15.55
CA ASP A 408 -1.42 6.62 -16.47
C ASP A 408 -2.77 7.13 -16.98
N ALA A 409 -3.20 8.27 -16.46
CA ALA A 409 -4.51 8.85 -16.77
C ALA A 409 -4.70 9.19 -18.28
N PRO A 410 -3.74 9.79 -19.01
CA PRO A 410 -3.87 10.00 -20.46
C PRO A 410 -3.98 8.70 -21.24
N PHE A 411 -3.28 7.64 -20.85
CA PHE A 411 -3.42 6.33 -21.47
C PHE A 411 -4.78 5.68 -21.12
N ARG A 412 -5.29 5.88 -19.89
CA ARG A 412 -6.65 5.45 -19.51
C ARG A 412 -7.71 6.13 -20.37
N GLU A 413 -7.57 7.43 -20.64
CA GLU A 413 -8.47 8.16 -21.56
C GLU A 413 -8.40 7.57 -22.98
N ALA A 414 -7.21 7.30 -23.50
CA ALA A 414 -7.02 6.65 -24.80
C ALA A 414 -7.63 5.24 -24.84
N MET A 415 -7.55 4.48 -23.75
CA MET A 415 -8.19 3.15 -23.64
C MET A 415 -9.71 3.20 -23.77
N GLY A 416 -10.37 4.28 -23.41
CA GLY A 416 -11.82 4.49 -23.57
C GLY A 416 -12.26 4.71 -25.03
N HIS A 417 -11.33 4.97 -25.95
CA HIS A 417 -11.66 5.27 -27.33
C HIS A 417 -12.10 4.00 -28.11
N ASP A 418 -13.16 4.11 -28.94
CA ASP A 418 -13.78 2.98 -29.67
C ASP A 418 -12.80 2.12 -30.45
N ARG A 419 -11.81 2.72 -31.11
CA ARG A 419 -10.77 2.01 -31.88
C ARG A 419 -9.91 1.13 -30.98
N VAL A 420 -9.54 1.61 -29.81
CA VAL A 420 -8.76 0.85 -28.83
C VAL A 420 -9.60 -0.27 -28.24
N GLN A 421 -10.85 0.00 -27.90
CA GLN A 421 -11.80 -1.01 -27.39
C GLN A 421 -12.08 -2.11 -28.43
N SER A 422 -12.20 -1.73 -29.72
CA SER A 422 -12.36 -2.70 -30.80
C SER A 422 -11.14 -3.63 -30.92
N PHE A 423 -9.93 -3.07 -30.86
CA PHE A 423 -8.70 -3.85 -30.86
C PHE A 423 -8.61 -4.78 -29.63
N LEU A 424 -8.93 -4.32 -28.42
CA LEU A 424 -8.90 -5.14 -27.22
C LEU A 424 -9.89 -6.30 -27.27
N ARG A 425 -11.11 -6.08 -27.81
CA ARG A 425 -12.08 -7.16 -28.03
C ARG A 425 -11.53 -8.23 -28.99
N GLN A 426 -10.88 -7.81 -30.07
CA GLN A 426 -10.24 -8.73 -31.01
C GLN A 426 -9.10 -9.52 -30.36
N LEU A 427 -8.23 -8.84 -29.57
CA LEU A 427 -7.11 -9.45 -28.88
C LEU A 427 -7.57 -10.47 -27.83
N ARG A 428 -8.63 -10.18 -27.06
CA ARG A 428 -9.21 -11.13 -26.08
C ARG A 428 -9.77 -12.37 -26.79
N ARG A 429 -10.46 -12.22 -27.92
CA ARG A 429 -10.98 -13.35 -28.71
C ARG A 429 -9.87 -14.25 -29.28
N SER A 430 -8.77 -13.67 -29.76
CA SER A 430 -7.64 -14.43 -30.30
C SER A 430 -6.84 -15.21 -29.26
N ARG A 431 -6.94 -14.84 -27.97
CA ARG A 431 -6.25 -15.50 -26.84
C ARG A 431 -7.17 -16.34 -25.96
N ALA A 432 -8.47 -16.41 -26.24
CA ALA A 432 -9.38 -17.31 -25.55
C ALA A 432 -8.97 -18.77 -25.88
N PRO A 433 -8.87 -19.65 -24.86
CA PRO A 433 -8.61 -21.06 -25.14
C PRO A 433 -9.74 -21.60 -26.02
N LYS A 434 -9.35 -22.37 -27.08
CA LYS A 434 -10.28 -23.08 -27.94
C LYS A 434 -10.84 -24.28 -27.21
#